data_a2e3c44cdf478bfce0c3ba034ed860fd
#
_entry.id   a2e3c44cdf478bfce0c3ba034ed860fd
#
_cell.length_a   1.000
_cell.length_b   1.000
_cell.length_c   1.000
_cell.angle_alpha   90.00
_cell.angle_beta   90.00
_cell.angle_gamma   90.00
#
_symmetry.space_group_name_H-M   'P 1'
#
loop_
_entity.id
_entity.type
_entity.pdbx_description
1 polymer ?
#
loop_
_entity_poly.entity_id
_entity_poly.type
_entity_poly.pdbx_seq_one_letter_code
_entity_poly.pdbx_strand_id
1 'polypeptide(L)'
;MNDEQPPKPIEMKNRPSRARYDQVKHGLDLKWRRRAPQAERIMREVVDALWDAFGGSPWLRCGLWVLQPDGKAFQPGCARPGPAPGAVPVDGPRGETLSSGSPRSAAEGGEYALYVPILDKNAKPWAVCEVRSPVAFDDMDARWIERLFKIFQSIDRSGLPPLV
;
A
#
# COMPACT_ATOMS: atom_id res chain seq x y z
N MET A 1 35.47 -4.34 -12.78
CA MET A 1 34.92 -4.42 -12.66
C MET A 1 34.42 -4.30 -12.40
N ASN A 2 34.35 -4.19 -12.28
CA ASN A 2 33.71 -4.18 -11.90
C ASN A 2 33.34 -4.39 -11.21
N ASP A 3 33.68 -4.21 -11.03
CA ASP A 3 33.14 -4.54 -10.33
C ASP A 3 32.15 -4.01 -10.04
N GLU A 4 31.82 -3.32 -10.79
CA GLU A 4 30.63 -3.13 -10.39
C GLU A 4 30.01 -4.26 -10.12
N GLN A 5 29.74 -4.38 -9.12
CA GLN A 5 29.18 -5.53 -8.66
C GLN A 5 27.73 -5.60 -8.96
N PRO A 6 27.18 -6.68 -9.45
CA PRO A 6 25.73 -6.84 -9.51
C PRO A 6 25.18 -6.86 -8.10
N PRO A 7 23.88 -6.55 -7.92
CA PRO A 7 23.27 -6.64 -6.61
C PRO A 7 23.47 -8.03 -6.02
N LYS A 8 23.72 -8.08 -4.74
CA LYS A 8 23.90 -9.33 -4.06
C LYS A 8 22.60 -10.13 -4.05
N PRO A 9 22.65 -11.44 -4.24
CA PRO A 9 21.43 -12.25 -4.24
C PRO A 9 20.60 -12.10 -2.99
N ILE A 10 21.22 -11.95 -1.83
CA ILE A 10 20.50 -11.76 -0.57
C ILE A 10 19.71 -10.48 -0.60
N GLU A 11 20.28 -9.41 -1.10
CA GLU A 11 19.57 -8.12 -1.21
C GLU A 11 18.38 -8.24 -2.14
N MET A 12 18.56 -8.93 -3.24
CA MET A 12 17.48 -9.14 -4.18
C MET A 12 16.34 -9.95 -3.58
N LYS A 13 16.67 -10.92 -2.73
CA LYS A 13 15.67 -11.75 -2.07
C LYS A 13 14.89 -10.98 -1.01
N ASN A 14 15.58 -10.10 -0.29
CA ASN A 14 14.99 -9.45 0.89
C ASN A 14 14.40 -8.08 0.60
N ARG A 15 14.54 -7.60 -0.62
CA ARG A 15 14.03 -6.29 -1.01
C ARG A 15 13.07 -6.43 -2.17
N PRO A 16 11.95 -5.73 -2.12
CA PRO A 16 11.06 -5.69 -3.27
C PRO A 16 11.81 -5.16 -4.48
N SER A 17 11.67 -5.81 -5.60
CA SER A 17 12.34 -5.41 -6.82
C SER A 17 11.36 -4.73 -7.75
N ARG A 18 11.90 -3.85 -8.61
CA ARG A 18 11.12 -3.17 -9.62
C ARG A 18 10.37 -4.17 -10.52
N ALA A 19 11.02 -5.28 -10.87
CA ALA A 19 10.41 -6.29 -11.73
C ALA A 19 9.19 -6.94 -11.05
N ARG A 20 9.28 -7.18 -9.73
CA ARG A 20 8.16 -7.77 -9.00
C ARG A 20 6.97 -6.82 -8.95
N TYR A 21 7.23 -5.54 -8.71
CA TYR A 21 6.17 -4.52 -8.73
C TYR A 21 5.55 -4.41 -10.11
N ASP A 22 6.37 -4.46 -11.16
CA ASP A 22 5.88 -4.37 -12.52
C ASP A 22 4.94 -5.53 -12.84
N GLN A 23 5.27 -6.74 -12.37
CA GLN A 23 4.40 -7.90 -12.53
C GLN A 23 3.06 -7.72 -11.81
N VAL A 24 3.10 -7.17 -10.60
CA VAL A 24 1.88 -6.88 -9.85
C VAL A 24 0.99 -5.91 -10.62
N LYS A 25 1.57 -4.83 -11.12
CA LYS A 25 0.81 -3.83 -11.85
C LYS A 25 0.20 -4.42 -13.11
N HIS A 26 0.97 -5.19 -13.86
CA HIS A 26 0.50 -5.80 -15.09
C HIS A 26 -0.69 -6.73 -14.81
N GLY A 27 -0.59 -7.56 -13.78
CA GLY A 27 -1.67 -8.48 -13.42
C GLY A 27 -2.94 -7.74 -13.03
N LEU A 28 -2.79 -6.65 -12.27
CA LEU A 28 -3.95 -5.84 -11.86
C LEU A 28 -4.59 -5.15 -13.05
N ASP A 29 -3.79 -4.58 -13.95
CA ASP A 29 -4.31 -3.92 -15.14
C ASP A 29 -5.13 -4.89 -16.00
N LEU A 30 -4.69 -6.13 -16.12
CA LEU A 30 -5.44 -7.15 -16.87
C LEU A 30 -6.78 -7.45 -16.21
N LYS A 31 -6.84 -7.54 -14.87
CA LYS A 31 -8.09 -7.78 -14.17
C LYS A 31 -9.07 -6.64 -14.38
N TRP A 32 -8.60 -5.42 -14.29
CA TRP A 32 -9.48 -4.25 -14.35
C TRP A 32 -9.99 -3.94 -15.74
N ARG A 33 -9.38 -4.49 -16.77
CA ARG A 33 -9.91 -4.39 -18.13
C ARG A 33 -11.19 -5.19 -18.33
N ARG A 34 -11.38 -6.22 -17.51
CA ARG A 34 -12.47 -7.16 -17.72
C ARG A 34 -13.77 -6.76 -17.07
N ARG A 35 -13.72 -5.88 -16.10
CA ARG A 35 -14.94 -5.46 -15.40
C ARG A 35 -14.72 -4.11 -14.73
N ALA A 36 -15.82 -3.41 -14.54
CA ALA A 36 -15.78 -2.09 -13.94
C ALA A 36 -15.17 -2.17 -12.53
N PRO A 37 -14.22 -1.30 -12.21
CA PRO A 37 -13.63 -1.30 -10.90
C PRO A 37 -14.60 -0.76 -9.86
N GLN A 38 -14.53 -1.36 -8.66
CA GLN A 38 -15.21 -0.86 -7.47
C GLN A 38 -14.15 -0.67 -6.42
N ALA A 39 -14.28 0.38 -5.61
CA ALA A 39 -13.22 0.77 -4.69
C ALA A 39 -12.80 -0.38 -3.77
N GLU A 40 -13.77 -1.02 -3.14
CA GLU A 40 -13.44 -2.10 -2.20
C GLU A 40 -12.74 -3.26 -2.90
N ARG A 41 -13.21 -3.62 -4.08
CA ARG A 41 -12.58 -4.70 -4.84
C ARG A 41 -11.17 -4.34 -5.27
N ILE A 42 -10.97 -3.11 -5.74
CA ILE A 42 -9.65 -2.64 -6.14
C ILE A 42 -8.69 -2.70 -4.96
N MET A 43 -9.13 -2.22 -3.81
CA MET A 43 -8.30 -2.23 -2.61
C MET A 43 -7.87 -3.66 -2.26
N ARG A 44 -8.82 -4.58 -2.28
CA ARG A 44 -8.53 -5.98 -1.98
C ARG A 44 -7.60 -6.59 -3.00
N GLU A 45 -7.83 -6.31 -4.27
CA GLU A 45 -7.00 -6.88 -5.34
C GLU A 45 -5.56 -6.36 -5.27
N VAL A 46 -5.38 -5.08 -4.96
CA VAL A 46 -4.02 -4.54 -4.79
C VAL A 46 -3.32 -5.18 -3.60
N VAL A 47 -4.00 -5.24 -2.46
CA VAL A 47 -3.41 -5.83 -1.26
C VAL A 47 -3.06 -7.29 -1.49
N ASP A 48 -3.97 -8.05 -2.08
CA ASP A 48 -3.73 -9.48 -2.34
C ASP A 48 -2.57 -9.68 -3.32
N ALA A 49 -2.51 -8.87 -4.37
CA ALA A 49 -1.44 -8.98 -5.36
C ALA A 49 -0.07 -8.64 -4.76
N LEU A 50 -0.02 -7.59 -3.94
CA LEU A 50 1.21 -7.24 -3.24
C LEU A 50 1.61 -8.32 -2.25
N TRP A 51 0.65 -8.87 -1.53
CA TRP A 51 0.93 -9.95 -0.59
C TRP A 51 1.41 -11.21 -1.29
N ASP A 52 0.81 -11.56 -2.43
CA ASP A 52 1.27 -12.70 -3.20
C ASP A 52 2.70 -12.53 -3.69
N ALA A 53 3.10 -11.29 -3.97
CA ALA A 53 4.46 -11.02 -4.45
C ALA A 53 5.48 -10.95 -3.33
N PHE A 54 5.13 -10.36 -2.19
CA PHE A 54 6.10 -10.02 -1.15
C PHE A 54 5.78 -10.56 0.24
N GLY A 55 4.61 -11.13 0.45
CA GLY A 55 4.22 -11.63 1.76
C GLY A 55 5.17 -12.69 2.26
N GLY A 56 5.67 -12.50 3.49
CA GLY A 56 6.63 -13.41 4.07
C GLY A 56 8.03 -13.35 3.46
N SER A 57 8.26 -12.51 2.44
CA SER A 57 9.57 -12.43 1.79
C SER A 57 9.75 -11.08 1.11
N PRO A 58 10.05 -10.02 1.85
CA PRO A 58 10.22 -9.96 3.31
C PRO A 58 9.04 -9.41 4.10
N TRP A 59 7.91 -9.09 3.47
CA TRP A 59 6.84 -8.35 4.15
C TRP A 59 6.16 -9.18 5.22
N LEU A 60 5.92 -8.54 6.36
CA LEU A 60 5.23 -9.13 7.49
C LEU A 60 3.74 -8.79 7.48
N ARG A 61 3.37 -7.69 6.86
CA ARG A 61 2.00 -7.23 6.81
C ARG A 61 1.82 -6.24 5.66
N CYS A 62 0.63 -6.27 5.05
CA CYS A 62 0.20 -5.29 4.08
C CYS A 62 -1.28 -5.06 4.31
N GLY A 63 -1.68 -3.83 4.64
CA GLY A 63 -3.06 -3.55 4.94
C GLY A 63 -3.44 -2.11 4.71
N LEU A 64 -4.73 -1.85 4.76
CA LEU A 64 -5.29 -0.54 4.50
C LEU A 64 -6.03 -0.02 5.73
N TRP A 65 -5.93 1.27 5.91
CA TRP A 65 -6.68 2.02 6.92
C TRP A 65 -7.52 3.05 6.19
N VAL A 66 -8.83 2.99 6.40
CA VAL A 66 -9.76 3.87 5.69
C VAL A 66 -10.28 4.92 6.67
N LEU A 67 -10.17 6.18 6.30
CA LEU A 67 -10.63 7.26 7.15
C LEU A 67 -12.15 7.18 7.29
N GLN A 68 -12.64 7.22 8.53
CA GLN A 68 -14.07 7.25 8.79
C GLN A 68 -14.67 8.57 8.30
N PRO A 69 -15.97 8.58 7.96
CA PRO A 69 -16.61 9.82 7.45
C PRO A 69 -16.46 11.02 8.36
N ASP A 70 -16.43 10.81 9.69
CA ASP A 70 -16.27 11.93 10.63
C ASP A 70 -14.82 12.41 10.74
N GLY A 71 -13.87 11.71 10.11
CA GLY A 71 -12.46 12.12 10.11
C GLY A 71 -11.73 11.90 11.42
N LYS A 72 -12.33 11.21 12.39
CA LYS A 72 -11.74 11.08 13.72
C LYS A 72 -10.95 9.80 13.94
N ALA A 73 -11.16 8.81 13.10
CA ALA A 73 -10.50 7.52 13.26
C ALA A 73 -10.33 6.86 11.90
N PHE A 74 -9.42 5.89 11.88
CA PHE A 74 -9.28 4.98 10.75
C PHE A 74 -9.97 3.67 11.07
N GLN A 75 -10.73 3.15 10.11
CA GLN A 75 -11.24 1.79 10.17
C GLN A 75 -10.28 0.86 9.50
N PRO A 76 -10.12 -0.38 9.99
CA PRO A 76 -9.34 -1.38 9.27
C PRO A 76 -10.01 -1.70 7.95
N GLY A 77 -9.23 -1.63 6.87
CA GLY A 77 -9.65 -2.15 5.59
C GLY A 77 -9.10 -3.55 5.40
N CYS A 78 -9.08 -4.01 4.14
CA CYS A 78 -8.51 -5.32 3.86
C CYS A 78 -7.02 -5.34 4.21
N ALA A 79 -6.55 -6.47 4.70
CA ALA A 79 -5.17 -6.62 5.14
C ALA A 79 -4.76 -8.07 5.13
N ARG A 80 -3.46 -8.30 4.99
CA ARG A 80 -2.88 -9.64 5.01
C ARG A 80 -1.72 -9.64 5.99
N PRO A 81 -1.54 -10.69 6.80
CA PRO A 81 -2.24 -11.98 6.70
C PRO A 81 -3.66 -11.98 7.23
N GLY A 82 -4.09 -10.94 7.92
CA GLY A 82 -5.45 -10.84 8.42
C GLY A 82 -5.79 -9.41 8.81
N PRO A 83 -7.07 -9.08 8.98
CA PRO A 83 -7.47 -7.72 9.29
C PRO A 83 -7.01 -7.28 10.67
N ALA A 84 -6.87 -5.97 10.85
CA ALA A 84 -6.60 -5.40 12.15
C ALA A 84 -7.84 -5.56 13.05
N PRO A 85 -7.64 -5.62 14.39
CA PRO A 85 -8.75 -5.91 15.30
C PRO A 85 -9.74 -4.78 15.48
N GLY A 86 -9.39 -3.54 15.19
CA GLY A 86 -10.31 -2.44 15.38
C GLY A 86 -9.78 -1.12 14.89
N ALA A 87 -10.62 -0.08 15.04
CA ALA A 87 -10.29 1.26 14.60
C ALA A 87 -9.15 1.85 15.44
N VAL A 88 -8.42 2.77 14.84
CA VAL A 88 -7.33 3.49 15.52
C VAL A 88 -7.52 4.99 15.30
N PRO A 89 -6.99 5.82 16.22
CA PRO A 89 -7.08 7.28 16.07
C PRO A 89 -6.32 7.78 14.86
N VAL A 90 -6.70 8.96 14.38
CA VAL A 90 -5.97 9.63 13.30
C VAL A 90 -4.82 10.42 13.92
N ASP A 91 -3.76 9.70 14.27
CA ASP A 91 -2.55 10.30 14.84
C ASP A 91 -1.35 9.44 14.45
N GLY A 92 -0.16 9.82 14.94
CA GLY A 92 1.07 9.11 14.65
C GLY A 92 1.40 9.10 13.17
N PRO A 93 2.21 8.13 12.73
CA PRO A 93 2.63 8.07 11.32
C PRO A 93 1.46 7.96 10.34
N ARG A 94 0.40 7.24 10.70
CA ARG A 94 -0.78 7.11 9.83
C ARG A 94 -1.46 8.46 9.63
N GLY A 95 -1.67 9.20 10.72
CA GLY A 95 -2.30 10.51 10.67
C GLY A 95 -1.43 11.52 9.94
N GLU A 96 -0.13 11.46 10.15
CA GLU A 96 0.82 12.35 9.46
C GLU A 96 0.85 12.08 7.96
N THR A 97 0.77 10.82 7.57
CA THR A 97 0.71 10.43 6.16
C THR A 97 -0.56 10.98 5.52
N LEU A 98 -1.68 10.85 6.21
CA LEU A 98 -2.94 11.37 5.72
C LEU A 98 -2.89 12.90 5.57
N SER A 99 -2.39 13.60 6.59
CA SER A 99 -2.35 15.07 6.58
C SER A 99 -1.42 15.61 5.52
N SER A 100 -0.24 15.00 5.37
CA SER A 100 0.76 15.51 4.43
C SER A 100 0.49 15.11 2.99
N GLY A 101 -0.26 14.03 2.80
CA GLY A 101 -0.46 13.48 1.46
C GLY A 101 0.80 12.88 0.86
N SER A 102 1.78 12.53 1.70
CA SER A 102 3.07 11.99 1.26
C SER A 102 3.43 10.74 2.03
N PRO A 103 4.16 9.80 1.41
CA PRO A 103 4.58 8.59 2.12
C PRO A 103 5.49 8.90 3.30
N ARG A 104 5.44 8.03 4.30
CA ARG A 104 6.31 8.12 5.49
C ARG A 104 6.81 6.74 5.85
N SER A 105 8.05 6.71 6.35
CA SER A 105 8.64 5.51 6.91
C SER A 105 8.79 5.66 8.40
N ALA A 106 8.72 4.56 9.12
CA ALA A 106 8.94 4.55 10.56
C ALA A 106 9.60 3.24 10.96
N ALA A 107 10.33 3.26 12.07
CA ALA A 107 10.89 2.06 12.66
C ALA A 107 10.23 1.87 14.01
N GLU A 108 9.59 0.72 14.23
CA GLU A 108 8.83 0.45 15.44
C GLU A 108 9.00 -0.99 15.85
N GLY A 109 9.41 -1.23 17.08
CA GLY A 109 9.42 -2.58 17.63
C GLY A 109 10.26 -3.58 16.85
N GLY A 110 11.38 -3.15 16.28
CA GLY A 110 12.25 -4.04 15.50
C GLY A 110 11.79 -4.25 14.07
N GLU A 111 10.75 -3.57 13.67
CA GLU A 111 10.23 -3.63 12.30
C GLU A 111 10.31 -2.27 11.64
N TYR A 112 10.26 -2.28 10.32
CA TYR A 112 10.09 -1.06 9.54
C TYR A 112 8.68 -1.01 9.02
N ALA A 113 8.11 0.19 8.98
CA ALA A 113 6.78 0.42 8.43
C ALA A 113 6.87 1.48 7.34
N LEU A 114 6.09 1.29 6.30
CA LEU A 114 5.93 2.28 5.24
C LEU A 114 4.44 2.61 5.16
N TYR A 115 4.12 3.89 5.22
CA TYR A 115 2.75 4.39 5.13
C TYR A 115 2.62 5.18 3.85
N VAL A 116 1.68 4.81 3.00
CA VAL A 116 1.48 5.44 1.69
C VAL A 116 0.05 5.95 1.61
N PRO A 117 -0.15 7.25 1.34
CA PRO A 117 -1.52 7.79 1.25
C PRO A 117 -2.19 7.34 -0.04
N ILE A 118 -3.49 7.10 0.03
CA ILE A 118 -4.31 6.80 -1.12
C ILE A 118 -5.15 8.04 -1.40
N LEU A 119 -5.01 8.59 -2.59
CA LEU A 119 -5.64 9.85 -2.98
C LEU A 119 -6.85 9.60 -3.86
N ASP A 120 -7.86 10.45 -3.73
CA ASP A 120 -9.02 10.39 -4.62
C ASP A 120 -8.77 11.27 -5.86
N LYS A 121 -9.79 11.43 -6.71
CA LYS A 121 -9.63 12.16 -7.96
C LYS A 121 -9.35 13.64 -7.75
N ASN A 122 -9.58 14.15 -6.56
CA ASN A 122 -9.25 15.54 -6.21
C ASN A 122 -7.91 15.63 -5.50
N ALA A 123 -7.11 14.56 -5.55
CA ALA A 123 -5.82 14.45 -4.89
C ALA A 123 -5.93 14.59 -3.37
N LYS A 124 -7.08 14.22 -2.80
CA LYS A 124 -7.29 14.29 -1.37
C LYS A 124 -7.09 12.91 -0.75
N PRO A 125 -6.25 12.80 0.30
CA PRO A 125 -6.04 11.51 0.97
C PRO A 125 -7.31 11.06 1.69
N TRP A 126 -7.65 9.78 1.56
CA TRP A 126 -8.81 9.21 2.23
C TRP A 126 -8.52 7.86 2.86
N ALA A 127 -7.36 7.32 2.61
CA ALA A 127 -6.92 6.03 3.18
C ALA A 127 -5.41 5.98 3.21
N VAL A 128 -4.87 5.03 3.96
CA VAL A 128 -3.43 4.84 4.09
C VAL A 128 -3.13 3.35 3.93
N CYS A 129 -2.15 3.03 3.10
CA CYS A 129 -1.62 1.68 3.00
C CYS A 129 -0.45 1.55 3.95
N GLU A 130 -0.47 0.56 4.81
CA GLU A 130 0.61 0.29 5.75
C GLU A 130 1.25 -1.05 5.40
N VAL A 131 2.56 -1.03 5.20
CA VAL A 131 3.35 -2.23 4.92
C VAL A 131 4.42 -2.35 6.00
N ARG A 132 4.62 -3.55 6.52
CA ARG A 132 5.63 -3.81 7.55
C ARG A 132 6.60 -4.87 7.08
N SER A 133 7.86 -4.70 7.47
CA SER A 133 8.94 -5.57 7.02
C SER A 133 10.08 -5.53 8.02
N PRO A 134 10.84 -6.64 8.17
CA PRO A 134 12.09 -6.60 8.93
C PRO A 134 13.21 -5.88 8.20
N VAL A 135 13.00 -5.54 6.92
CA VAL A 135 13.99 -4.84 6.09
C VAL A 135 13.48 -3.46 5.77
N ALA A 136 14.36 -2.46 5.82
CA ALA A 136 13.99 -1.09 5.56
C ALA A 136 13.44 -0.91 4.13
N PHE A 137 12.49 -0.02 3.99
CA PHE A 137 11.94 0.37 2.69
C PHE A 137 12.76 1.51 2.11
N ASP A 138 12.73 1.65 0.78
CA ASP A 138 13.37 2.76 0.09
C ASP A 138 12.34 3.54 -0.72
N ASP A 139 12.81 4.58 -1.40
CA ASP A 139 11.91 5.45 -2.17
C ASP A 139 11.20 4.72 -3.31
N MET A 140 11.82 3.68 -3.83
CA MET A 140 11.22 2.89 -4.89
C MET A 140 9.96 2.19 -4.40
N ASP A 141 10.00 1.64 -3.18
CA ASP A 141 8.83 0.98 -2.59
C ASP A 141 7.66 1.94 -2.52
N ALA A 142 7.89 3.13 -1.98
CA ALA A 142 6.84 4.13 -1.83
C ALA A 142 6.25 4.52 -3.18
N ARG A 143 7.11 4.80 -4.16
CA ARG A 143 6.66 5.23 -5.48
C ARG A 143 5.84 4.16 -6.19
N TRP A 144 6.24 2.90 -6.08
CA TRP A 144 5.49 1.83 -6.73
C TRP A 144 4.14 1.60 -6.08
N ILE A 145 4.09 1.65 -4.75
CA ILE A 145 2.83 1.47 -4.04
C ILE A 145 1.88 2.63 -4.37
N GLU A 146 2.39 3.87 -4.38
CA GLU A 146 1.59 5.01 -4.81
C GLU A 146 1.04 4.80 -6.22
N ARG A 147 1.86 4.30 -7.12
CA ARG A 147 1.46 4.07 -8.51
C ARG A 147 0.36 3.03 -8.62
N LEU A 148 0.42 1.97 -7.81
CA LEU A 148 -0.60 0.94 -7.83
C LEU A 148 -1.95 1.45 -7.36
N PHE A 149 -1.97 2.39 -6.42
CA PHE A 149 -3.21 2.98 -5.95
C PHE A 149 -3.66 4.20 -6.75
N LYS A 150 -2.93 4.56 -7.79
CA LYS A 150 -3.24 5.77 -8.55
C LYS A 150 -4.56 5.68 -9.29
N ILE A 151 -5.06 4.48 -9.51
CA ILE A 151 -6.35 4.28 -10.16
C ILE A 151 -7.48 5.02 -9.42
N PHE A 152 -7.36 5.21 -8.11
CA PHE A 152 -8.37 5.94 -7.37
C PHE A 152 -8.44 7.42 -7.73
N GLN A 153 -7.42 7.95 -8.39
CA GLN A 153 -7.44 9.33 -8.87
C GLN A 153 -8.20 9.47 -10.18
N SER A 154 -8.47 8.37 -10.86
CA SER A 154 -9.22 8.38 -12.12
C SER A 154 -10.65 7.85 -11.98
N ILE A 155 -11.03 7.40 -10.78
CA ILE A 155 -12.35 6.87 -10.50
C ILE A 155 -13.14 7.89 -9.70
N ASP A 156 -14.39 8.12 -10.09
CA ASP A 156 -15.25 8.97 -9.29
C ASP A 156 -15.70 8.22 -8.06
N ARG A 157 -15.10 8.55 -6.94
CA ARG A 157 -15.33 7.86 -5.69
C ARG A 157 -16.78 7.99 -5.22
N SER A 158 -17.43 9.11 -5.55
CA SER A 158 -18.82 9.33 -5.12
C SER A 158 -19.79 8.34 -5.77
N GLY A 159 -19.41 7.75 -6.90
CA GLY A 159 -20.21 6.74 -7.56
C GLY A 159 -19.91 5.32 -7.14
N LEU A 160 -19.04 5.13 -6.15
CA LEU A 160 -18.63 3.81 -5.71
C LEU A 160 -19.39 3.39 -4.46
N PRO A 161 -19.54 2.07 -4.21
CA PRO A 161 -20.15 1.60 -2.97
C PRO A 161 -19.36 2.04 -1.75
N PRO A 162 -20.00 2.07 -0.56
CA PRO A 162 -19.28 2.37 0.67
C PRO A 162 -18.12 1.40 0.87
N LEU A 163 -17.05 1.91 1.48
CA LEU A 163 -15.83 1.14 1.67
C LEU A 163 -15.76 0.43 3.02
N VAL A 164 -16.80 0.46 3.78
CA VAL A 164 -16.80 -0.15 5.12
C VAL A 164 -17.62 -1.40 5.19
#